data_344ede42a0f871aed2e5ab57c4cf1d02
#
_entry.id   344ede42a0f871aed2e5ab57c4cf1d02
#
_cell.length_a   1.000
_cell.length_b   1.000
_cell.length_c   1.000
_cell.angle_alpha   90.00
_cell.angle_beta   90.00
_cell.angle_gamma   90.00
#
_symmetry.space_group_name_H-M   'P 1'
#
loop_
_entity.id
_entity.type
_entity.pdbx_description
1 polymer ?
#
loop_
_entity_poly.entity_id
_entity_poly.type
_entity_poly.pdbx_seq_one_letter_code
_entity_poly.pdbx_strand_id
1 'polypeptide(L)'
;MEKNAVFVQRKELKKKAHAVLRSHYIVLIFLMLLMALFGTEFTFSTSDWRNSGKAADPDDPGSVLEDSNNSSLFSASEVLSFLTRGLIDEGVSKAEENEEEIMKTEGESEMLGRSEGVLASLVNGVSSGRLFAKVAQGIRTITHSDKAVALFFILGSILWYALIFIFIKNIYSAAIRRVFLEARIYKNISVMDVLFFGWVRRWRHASWVMLVKEVFQTLWDLTIIGGIIKYYSYFAVPYIVAENPSLKAKETITLSRKMMNGHKMELFKFQFTMIGWILLGVVTYGISDLVYGAGYRMACYAEFYERIRALAKENGIEGAELLDDQYLFEKADRILLYETYFDVVDEITVLHENQIALSGRRKVIADWFGIWTGTLEEKKAYDEQEERSFSIRWLRLSMEGSAYPLWLNSLWKKQKEIKRQGNFSFLRNYTIWTLFLLFISFAFAGWTWEVALHFIQTGEFANRGTLYGPWLPIYGTGGVIVLILCSRFRKKPVAEFFTAILLCGILEYTSGWYLETRYHQRWWSYDGYFLNLHGRICAEGLLVFGVGCCVVVYLLAPLADYYISKLKRKVLLGICISLMLVFGVDMIYSSVHPNTAKGATEESMVEEAHADMESTGGVEGG
;
A
#
# COMPACT_ATOMS: atom_id res chain seq x y z
N MET A 1 -22.28 -35.48 26.49
CA MET A 1 -23.09 -34.46 25.83
C MET A 1 -22.31 -33.18 25.51
N GLU A 2 -21.48 -32.65 26.42
CA GLU A 2 -20.68 -31.41 26.17
C GLU A 2 -19.72 -31.46 24.97
N LYS A 3 -19.00 -32.58 24.76
CA LYS A 3 -18.06 -32.73 23.65
C LYS A 3 -18.72 -32.65 22.26
N ASN A 4 -19.94 -33.15 22.14
CA ASN A 4 -20.70 -33.09 20.87
C ASN A 4 -21.23 -31.68 20.60
N ALA A 5 -21.62 -30.92 21.62
CA ALA A 5 -22.06 -29.53 21.50
C ALA A 5 -20.93 -28.61 20.99
N VAL A 6 -19.71 -28.78 21.50
CA VAL A 6 -18.53 -28.02 21.08
C VAL A 6 -18.14 -28.33 19.62
N PHE A 7 -18.25 -29.56 19.17
CA PHE A 7 -17.95 -29.95 17.79
C PHE A 7 -18.99 -29.41 16.80
N VAL A 8 -20.26 -29.46 17.13
CA VAL A 8 -21.37 -28.90 16.33
C VAL A 8 -21.19 -27.38 16.17
N GLN A 9 -20.81 -26.71 17.26
CA GLN A 9 -20.55 -25.26 17.22
C GLN A 9 -19.42 -24.86 16.25
N ARG A 10 -18.30 -25.59 16.21
CA ARG A 10 -17.19 -25.29 15.28
C ARG A 10 -17.61 -25.41 13.82
N LYS A 11 -18.44 -26.40 13.50
CA LYS A 11 -18.98 -26.58 12.15
C LYS A 11 -19.92 -25.43 11.77
N GLU A 12 -20.71 -24.96 12.72
CA GLU A 12 -21.60 -23.82 12.52
C GLU A 12 -20.82 -22.51 12.30
N LEU A 13 -19.81 -22.22 13.13
CA LEU A 13 -18.93 -21.05 12.95
C LEU A 13 -18.27 -21.05 11.58
N LYS A 14 -17.76 -22.20 11.13
CA LYS A 14 -17.18 -22.34 9.78
C LYS A 14 -18.20 -22.12 8.67
N LYS A 15 -19.43 -22.58 8.83
CA LYS A 15 -20.50 -22.36 7.85
C LYS A 15 -20.86 -20.88 7.76
N LYS A 16 -20.98 -20.18 8.89
CA LYS A 16 -21.19 -18.72 8.93
C LYS A 16 -20.04 -17.96 8.27
N ALA A 17 -18.80 -18.27 8.64
CA ALA A 17 -17.60 -17.66 8.06
C ALA A 17 -17.53 -17.83 6.54
N HIS A 18 -17.86 -19.02 6.02
CA HIS A 18 -17.92 -19.26 4.58
C HIS A 18 -19.00 -18.40 3.89
N ALA A 19 -20.17 -18.25 4.51
CA ALA A 19 -21.24 -17.41 3.98
C ALA A 19 -20.82 -15.93 3.94
N VAL A 20 -20.17 -15.42 4.99
CA VAL A 20 -19.63 -14.06 5.06
C VAL A 20 -18.60 -13.82 3.94
N LEU A 21 -17.63 -14.72 3.82
CA LEU A 21 -16.59 -14.57 2.79
C LEU A 21 -17.20 -14.62 1.38
N ARG A 22 -18.14 -15.51 1.13
CA ARG A 22 -18.80 -15.63 -0.19
C ARG A 22 -19.60 -14.37 -0.53
N SER A 23 -20.29 -13.77 0.42
CA SER A 23 -21.12 -12.58 0.17
C SER A 23 -20.30 -11.31 -0.07
N HIS A 24 -19.08 -11.22 0.48
CA HIS A 24 -18.20 -10.05 0.40
C HIS A 24 -16.83 -10.35 -0.20
N TYR A 25 -16.74 -11.41 -1.01
CA TYR A 25 -15.49 -12.00 -1.47
C TYR A 25 -14.49 -10.97 -2.01
N ILE A 26 -14.89 -10.14 -2.98
CA ILE A 26 -14.00 -9.20 -3.66
C ILE A 26 -13.41 -8.18 -2.69
N VAL A 27 -14.23 -7.60 -1.80
CA VAL A 27 -13.78 -6.58 -0.84
C VAL A 27 -12.86 -7.20 0.21
N LEU A 28 -13.24 -8.34 0.78
CA LEU A 28 -12.46 -9.00 1.84
C LEU A 28 -11.13 -9.54 1.31
N ILE A 29 -11.10 -10.15 0.12
CA ILE A 29 -9.86 -10.62 -0.49
C ILE A 29 -8.95 -9.45 -0.88
N PHE A 30 -9.50 -8.35 -1.41
CA PHE A 30 -8.71 -7.16 -1.66
C PHE A 30 -8.06 -6.60 -0.38
N LEU A 31 -8.78 -6.55 0.73
CA LEU A 31 -8.24 -6.14 2.02
C LEU A 31 -7.17 -7.12 2.54
N MET A 32 -7.34 -8.43 2.29
CA MET A 32 -6.31 -9.43 2.62
C MET A 32 -5.07 -9.29 1.74
N LEU A 33 -5.22 -8.93 0.46
CA LEU A 33 -4.11 -8.60 -0.43
C LEU A 33 -3.32 -7.40 0.09
N LEU A 34 -3.98 -6.32 0.49
CA LEU A 34 -3.33 -5.17 1.12
C LEU A 34 -2.63 -5.56 2.43
N MET A 35 -3.23 -6.46 3.21
CA MET A 35 -2.63 -7.00 4.43
C MET A 35 -1.32 -7.74 4.14
N ALA A 36 -1.27 -8.52 3.10
CA ALA A 36 -0.07 -9.21 2.64
C ALA A 36 1.01 -8.21 2.16
N LEU A 37 0.63 -7.19 1.38
CA LEU A 37 1.54 -6.13 0.92
C LEU A 37 2.16 -5.32 2.08
N PHE A 38 1.41 -5.07 3.14
CA PHE A 38 1.93 -4.37 4.33
C PHE A 38 2.70 -5.27 5.29
N GLY A 39 2.87 -6.55 4.98
CA GLY A 39 3.61 -7.48 5.82
C GLY A 39 2.98 -7.71 7.19
N THR A 40 1.65 -7.73 7.28
CA THR A 40 0.89 -8.05 8.49
C THR A 40 0.72 -9.58 8.67
N GLU A 41 -0.19 -10.06 9.48
CA GLU A 41 -0.28 -11.43 10.04
C GLU A 41 -0.28 -12.64 9.07
N PHE A 42 -0.29 -12.51 7.78
CA PHE A 42 -0.32 -13.63 6.82
C PHE A 42 0.69 -13.41 5.70
N THR A 43 1.91 -13.05 6.07
CA THR A 43 2.99 -12.86 5.11
C THR A 43 3.52 -14.19 4.61
N PHE A 44 3.19 -14.52 3.37
CA PHE A 44 4.18 -15.11 2.49
C PHE A 44 4.89 -13.94 1.80
N SER A 45 6.17 -13.78 2.05
CA SER A 45 7.00 -12.84 1.33
C SER A 45 7.09 -13.33 -0.12
N THR A 46 6.95 -12.44 -1.09
CA THR A 46 7.21 -12.76 -2.50
C THR A 46 8.67 -13.16 -2.72
N SER A 47 9.56 -12.77 -1.80
CA SER A 47 10.96 -13.23 -1.73
C SER A 47 11.09 -14.71 -1.41
N ASP A 48 10.18 -15.30 -0.61
CA ASP A 48 10.20 -16.74 -0.33
C ASP A 48 9.90 -17.57 -1.60
N TRP A 49 9.25 -17.00 -2.57
CA TRP A 49 9.00 -17.63 -3.87
C TRP A 49 10.22 -17.67 -4.77
N ARG A 50 11.03 -16.63 -4.72
CA ARG A 50 12.26 -16.53 -5.49
C ARG A 50 13.30 -17.53 -5.03
N ASN A 51 13.33 -17.82 -3.73
CA ASN A 51 14.34 -18.68 -3.10
C ASN A 51 13.96 -20.16 -3.03
N SER A 52 12.68 -20.50 -3.13
CA SER A 52 12.25 -21.91 -3.06
C SER A 52 12.77 -22.77 -4.22
N GLY A 53 13.41 -22.19 -5.22
CA GLY A 53 14.05 -22.89 -6.34
C GLY A 53 15.55 -23.17 -6.18
N LYS A 54 16.22 -22.54 -5.21
CA LYS A 54 17.64 -22.78 -4.93
C LYS A 54 17.73 -23.59 -3.64
N ALA A 55 18.01 -24.89 -3.76
CA ALA A 55 18.35 -25.70 -2.59
C ALA A 55 19.69 -25.19 -2.01
N ALA A 56 19.73 -24.90 -0.71
CA ALA A 56 20.95 -24.55 -0.01
C ALA A 56 21.99 -25.66 -0.23
N ASP A 57 23.18 -25.30 -0.65
CA ASP A 57 24.29 -26.24 -0.74
C ASP A 57 24.81 -26.52 0.69
N PRO A 58 24.69 -27.76 1.19
CA PRO A 58 25.09 -28.09 2.57
C PRO A 58 26.56 -27.88 2.88
N ASP A 59 27.40 -27.78 1.84
CA ASP A 59 28.86 -27.72 1.97
C ASP A 59 29.41 -26.28 1.86
N ASP A 60 28.55 -25.27 1.56
CA ASP A 60 28.94 -23.86 1.52
C ASP A 60 28.37 -23.08 2.71
N PRO A 61 29.20 -22.67 3.70
CA PRO A 61 28.75 -21.83 4.83
C PRO A 61 28.21 -20.45 4.40
N GLY A 62 28.48 -20.02 3.17
CA GLY A 62 27.95 -18.81 2.56
C GLY A 62 26.48 -18.96 2.15
N SER A 63 26.05 -20.15 1.74
CA SER A 63 24.69 -20.42 1.26
C SER A 63 23.62 -20.24 2.35
N VAL A 64 23.96 -20.46 3.62
CA VAL A 64 23.07 -20.24 4.76
C VAL A 64 22.83 -18.74 5.01
N LEU A 65 23.77 -17.89 4.61
CA LEU A 65 23.65 -16.42 4.71
C LEU A 65 22.94 -15.84 3.48
N GLU A 66 23.02 -16.48 2.32
CA GLU A 66 22.25 -16.12 1.12
C GLU A 66 20.76 -16.41 1.30
N ASP A 67 20.38 -17.52 1.95
CA ASP A 67 18.97 -17.83 2.27
C ASP A 67 18.32 -16.83 3.23
N SER A 68 19.10 -16.18 4.10
CA SER A 68 18.61 -15.13 4.98
C SER A 68 18.46 -13.77 4.29
N ASN A 69 19.17 -13.53 3.18
CA ASN A 69 19.21 -12.25 2.48
C ASN A 69 17.99 -11.97 1.60
N ASN A 70 17.14 -12.94 1.36
CA ASN A 70 16.05 -12.81 0.38
C ASN A 70 14.66 -12.63 0.97
N SER A 71 14.50 -12.54 2.28
CA SER A 71 13.20 -12.37 2.91
C SER A 71 13.05 -11.01 3.57
N SER A 72 12.32 -10.17 2.92
CA SER A 72 11.79 -8.89 3.40
C SER A 72 12.67 -7.65 3.16
N LEU A 73 12.01 -6.62 2.68
CA LEU A 73 12.43 -5.23 2.82
C LEU A 73 13.11 -5.01 4.20
N PHE A 74 14.44 -5.08 4.24
CA PHE A 74 15.27 -4.77 5.40
C PHE A 74 15.04 -5.61 6.66
N SER A 75 15.74 -6.72 6.81
CA SER A 75 15.98 -7.22 8.15
C SER A 75 17.05 -6.33 8.81
N ALA A 76 16.75 -5.82 10.01
CA ALA A 76 17.73 -5.05 10.79
C ALA A 76 19.02 -5.86 11.05
N SER A 77 18.95 -7.20 11.02
CA SER A 77 20.07 -8.12 11.12
C SER A 77 20.98 -8.08 9.90
N GLU A 78 20.46 -7.89 8.69
CA GLU A 78 21.28 -7.79 7.46
C GLU A 78 22.02 -6.47 7.41
N VAL A 79 21.32 -5.35 7.69
CA VAL A 79 21.96 -4.04 7.81
C VAL A 79 22.99 -4.06 8.94
N LEU A 80 22.69 -4.70 10.06
CA LEU A 80 23.62 -4.83 11.18
C LEU A 80 24.83 -5.72 10.84
N SER A 81 24.64 -6.84 10.13
CA SER A 81 25.71 -7.72 9.68
C SER A 81 26.60 -7.05 8.64
N PHE A 82 26.02 -6.28 7.73
CA PHE A 82 26.72 -5.45 6.74
C PHE A 82 27.59 -4.38 7.42
N LEU A 83 27.06 -3.73 8.45
CA LEU A 83 27.74 -2.67 9.18
C LEU A 83 28.74 -3.20 10.23
N THR A 84 28.51 -4.38 10.82
CA THR A 84 29.40 -4.96 11.83
C THR A 84 30.58 -5.74 11.25
N ARG A 85 30.54 -6.13 9.97
CA ARG A 85 31.69 -6.73 9.26
C ARG A 85 32.80 -5.72 8.96
N GLY A 86 32.63 -4.46 9.35
CA GLY A 86 33.72 -3.51 9.57
C GLY A 86 34.31 -2.84 8.32
N LEU A 87 33.81 -3.14 7.13
CA LEU A 87 34.45 -2.72 5.88
C LEU A 87 33.38 -2.22 4.90
N ILE A 88 33.11 -0.92 4.94
CA ILE A 88 32.21 -0.26 3.98
C ILE A 88 32.73 -0.47 2.55
N ASP A 89 34.04 -0.40 2.36
CA ASP A 89 34.70 -0.59 1.05
C ASP A 89 34.59 -2.05 0.55
N GLU A 90 34.68 -3.05 1.44
CA GLU A 90 34.44 -4.46 1.12
C GLU A 90 32.97 -4.76 0.89
N GLY A 91 32.08 -4.05 1.57
CA GLY A 91 30.64 -4.10 1.35
C GLY A 91 30.21 -3.45 0.04
N VAL A 92 30.88 -2.38 -0.40
CA VAL A 92 30.65 -1.74 -1.71
C VAL A 92 31.13 -2.67 -2.82
N SER A 93 32.36 -3.19 -2.74
CA SER A 93 32.89 -4.11 -3.76
C SER A 93 32.10 -5.41 -3.85
N LYS A 94 31.63 -5.94 -2.71
CA LYS A 94 30.77 -7.15 -2.69
C LYS A 94 29.36 -6.91 -3.20
N ALA A 95 28.80 -5.70 -3.00
CA ALA A 95 27.54 -5.31 -3.59
C ALA A 95 27.65 -5.09 -5.11
N GLU A 96 28.79 -4.60 -5.59
CA GLU A 96 29.11 -4.47 -7.00
C GLU A 96 29.34 -5.85 -7.64
N GLU A 97 30.05 -6.76 -6.96
CA GLU A 97 30.26 -8.14 -7.39
C GLU A 97 28.96 -8.95 -7.45
N ASN A 98 28.07 -8.80 -6.46
CA ASN A 98 26.74 -9.40 -6.47
C ASN A 98 25.86 -8.85 -7.62
N GLU A 99 25.99 -7.56 -7.96
CA GLU A 99 25.26 -6.97 -9.09
C GLU A 99 25.83 -7.50 -10.42
N GLU A 100 27.15 -7.64 -10.55
CA GLU A 100 27.79 -8.27 -11.71
C GLU A 100 27.41 -9.74 -11.84
N GLU A 101 27.26 -10.48 -10.75
CA GLU A 101 26.85 -11.87 -10.75
C GLU A 101 25.38 -12.02 -11.14
N ILE A 102 24.51 -11.15 -10.64
CA ILE A 102 23.11 -11.04 -11.09
C ILE A 102 23.06 -10.67 -12.57
N MET A 103 23.96 -9.80 -13.03
CA MET A 103 24.07 -9.43 -14.44
C MET A 103 24.65 -10.54 -15.32
N LYS A 104 25.62 -11.33 -14.84
CA LYS A 104 26.23 -12.45 -15.58
C LYS A 104 25.29 -13.66 -15.68
N THR A 105 24.52 -13.96 -14.65
CA THR A 105 23.58 -15.11 -14.63
C THR A 105 22.41 -14.91 -15.61
N GLU A 106 22.10 -13.67 -15.97
CA GLU A 106 21.07 -13.33 -16.95
C GLU A 106 21.64 -13.01 -18.35
N GLY A 107 22.98 -13.00 -18.51
CA GLY A 107 23.71 -12.49 -19.67
C GLY A 107 23.93 -13.44 -20.85
N GLU A 108 23.34 -14.66 -20.86
CA GLU A 108 23.40 -15.56 -22.03
C GLU A 108 22.39 -15.27 -23.14
N SER A 109 21.50 -14.28 -22.99
CA SER A 109 20.73 -13.76 -24.11
C SER A 109 21.42 -12.51 -24.66
N GLU A 110 21.56 -12.41 -25.99
CA GLU A 110 22.14 -11.29 -26.73
C GLU A 110 21.44 -9.93 -26.45
N MET A 111 21.50 -9.42 -25.23
CA MET A 111 20.96 -8.15 -24.82
C MET A 111 22.09 -7.18 -24.60
N LEU A 112 22.24 -6.28 -25.54
CA LEU A 112 23.04 -5.09 -25.40
C LEU A 112 22.44 -4.23 -24.29
N GLY A 113 23.20 -4.07 -23.21
CA GLY A 113 22.95 -3.06 -22.17
C GLY A 113 21.60 -3.21 -21.48
N ARG A 114 21.60 -3.70 -20.26
CA ARG A 114 20.42 -3.59 -19.39
C ARG A 114 20.12 -2.14 -19.11
N SER A 115 19.21 -1.59 -19.85
CA SER A 115 18.48 -0.44 -19.35
C SER A 115 17.42 -0.99 -18.42
N GLU A 116 17.73 -1.07 -17.16
CA GLU A 116 16.80 -1.40 -16.11
C GLU A 116 15.77 -0.27 -16.04
N GLY A 117 14.49 -0.57 -16.20
CA GLY A 117 13.45 0.40 -15.89
C GLY A 117 13.63 0.91 -14.45
N VAL A 118 13.28 2.17 -14.17
CA VAL A 118 13.54 2.83 -12.88
C VAL A 118 13.10 1.99 -11.67
N LEU A 119 12.02 1.22 -11.80
CA LEU A 119 11.56 0.30 -10.77
C LEU A 119 12.44 -0.95 -10.65
N ALA A 120 12.90 -1.48 -11.78
CA ALA A 120 13.80 -2.64 -11.78
C ALA A 120 15.17 -2.23 -11.19
N SER A 121 15.72 -1.07 -11.58
CA SER A 121 16.98 -0.55 -11.02
C SER A 121 16.85 -0.22 -9.53
N LEU A 122 15.70 0.30 -9.09
CA LEU A 122 15.44 0.50 -7.66
C LEU A 122 15.39 -0.84 -6.90
N VAL A 123 14.63 -1.80 -7.42
CA VAL A 123 14.49 -3.12 -6.79
C VAL A 123 15.83 -3.86 -6.80
N ASN A 124 16.56 -3.82 -7.90
CA ASN A 124 17.89 -4.45 -8.00
C ASN A 124 18.93 -3.71 -7.16
N GLY A 125 18.93 -2.38 -7.15
CA GLY A 125 19.80 -1.58 -6.30
C GLY A 125 19.52 -1.73 -4.82
N VAL A 126 18.26 -2.00 -4.44
CA VAL A 126 17.87 -2.35 -3.07
C VAL A 126 18.24 -3.79 -2.76
N SER A 127 17.97 -4.74 -3.66
CA SER A 127 18.24 -6.18 -3.43
C SER A 127 19.73 -6.51 -3.45
N SER A 128 20.53 -5.83 -4.26
CA SER A 128 22.00 -5.97 -4.29
C SER A 128 22.72 -5.24 -3.13
N GLY A 129 22.00 -4.39 -2.40
CA GLY A 129 22.61 -3.53 -1.36
C GLY A 129 23.37 -2.31 -1.90
N ARG A 130 23.49 -2.14 -3.22
CA ARG A 130 24.24 -1.04 -3.87
C ARG A 130 23.74 0.34 -3.46
N LEU A 131 22.42 0.53 -3.40
CA LEU A 131 21.81 1.79 -2.95
C LEU A 131 22.29 2.17 -1.54
N PHE A 132 22.36 1.19 -0.63
CA PHE A 132 22.81 1.40 0.75
C PHE A 132 24.30 1.66 0.83
N ALA A 133 25.10 0.93 0.05
CA ALA A 133 26.54 1.11 -0.04
C ALA A 133 26.88 2.54 -0.46
N LYS A 134 26.19 3.10 -1.44
CA LYS A 134 26.42 4.48 -1.93
C LYS A 134 25.90 5.55 -0.97
N VAL A 135 24.76 5.36 -0.34
CA VAL A 135 24.30 6.24 0.76
C VAL A 135 25.31 6.23 1.91
N ALA A 136 25.83 5.04 2.26
CA ALA A 136 26.88 4.88 3.27
C ALA A 136 28.14 5.67 2.90
N GLN A 137 28.59 5.57 1.64
CA GLN A 137 29.74 6.31 1.13
C GLN A 137 29.50 7.81 1.15
N GLY A 138 28.31 8.29 0.75
CA GLY A 138 27.94 9.71 0.83
C GLY A 138 27.96 10.25 2.25
N ILE A 139 27.42 9.52 3.22
CA ILE A 139 27.47 9.91 4.64
C ILE A 139 28.92 9.89 5.17
N ARG A 140 29.71 8.89 4.79
CA ARG A 140 31.14 8.81 5.14
C ARG A 140 31.91 10.01 4.63
N THR A 141 31.64 10.45 3.40
CA THR A 141 32.27 11.64 2.81
C THR A 141 31.95 12.91 3.60
N ILE A 142 30.72 13.04 4.11
CA ILE A 142 30.29 14.20 4.89
C ILE A 142 30.82 14.14 6.33
N THR A 143 30.75 12.97 6.98
CA THR A 143 31.03 12.83 8.41
C THR A 143 32.45 12.38 8.73
N HIS A 144 33.18 11.87 7.72
CA HIS A 144 34.51 11.26 7.86
C HIS A 144 34.59 10.15 8.92
N SER A 145 33.47 9.46 9.18
CA SER A 145 33.35 8.46 10.25
C SER A 145 32.46 7.28 9.89
N ASP A 146 33.03 6.08 9.85
CA ASP A 146 32.29 4.83 9.61
C ASP A 146 31.27 4.54 10.73
N LYS A 147 31.57 4.96 11.98
CA LYS A 147 30.64 4.84 13.10
C LYS A 147 29.40 5.71 12.93
N ALA A 148 29.54 6.89 12.31
CA ALA A 148 28.42 7.77 12.02
C ALA A 148 27.51 7.19 10.93
N VAL A 149 28.10 6.55 9.92
CA VAL A 149 27.36 5.84 8.86
C VAL A 149 26.56 4.68 9.46
N ALA A 150 27.22 3.83 10.26
CA ALA A 150 26.58 2.72 10.95
C ALA A 150 25.40 3.19 11.81
N LEU A 151 25.63 4.22 12.61
CA LEU A 151 24.60 4.79 13.50
C LEU A 151 23.42 5.36 12.70
N PHE A 152 23.67 6.05 11.58
CA PHE A 152 22.61 6.61 10.72
C PHE A 152 21.71 5.50 10.16
N PHE A 153 22.30 4.43 9.62
CA PHE A 153 21.51 3.32 9.06
C PHE A 153 20.75 2.56 10.14
N ILE A 154 21.38 2.29 11.28
CA ILE A 154 20.70 1.63 12.42
C ILE A 154 19.53 2.47 12.89
N LEU A 155 19.73 3.74 13.20
CA LEU A 155 18.68 4.62 13.67
C LEU A 155 17.61 4.87 12.60
N GLY A 156 18.01 5.06 11.34
CA GLY A 156 17.11 5.22 10.21
C GLY A 156 16.23 4.00 9.98
N SER A 157 16.81 2.81 10.02
CA SER A 157 16.08 1.54 9.85
C SER A 157 15.13 1.29 11.02
N ILE A 158 15.57 1.53 12.25
CA ILE A 158 14.72 1.40 13.44
C ILE A 158 13.55 2.39 13.35
N LEU A 159 13.82 3.66 13.01
CA LEU A 159 12.78 4.68 12.87
C LEU A 159 11.79 4.33 11.76
N TRP A 160 12.28 3.94 10.59
CA TRP A 160 11.46 3.54 9.43
C TRP A 160 10.58 2.34 9.75
N TYR A 161 11.18 1.28 10.30
CA TYR A 161 10.45 0.10 10.73
C TYR A 161 9.42 0.43 11.81
N ALA A 162 9.80 1.26 12.81
CA ALA A 162 8.89 1.68 13.86
C ALA A 162 7.71 2.49 13.31
N LEU A 163 7.93 3.39 12.35
CA LEU A 163 6.85 4.15 11.71
C LEU A 163 5.88 3.25 10.95
N ILE A 164 6.39 2.36 10.10
CA ILE A 164 5.55 1.41 9.36
C ILE A 164 4.83 0.48 10.33
N PHE A 165 5.54 -0.08 11.30
CA PHE A 165 5.00 -1.01 12.27
C PHE A 165 3.90 -0.37 13.12
N ILE A 166 4.14 0.82 13.68
CA ILE A 166 3.20 1.50 14.57
C ILE A 166 1.99 2.02 13.78
N PHE A 167 2.23 2.74 12.67
CA PHE A 167 1.17 3.50 12.01
C PHE A 167 0.46 2.75 10.88
N ILE A 168 1.02 1.66 10.37
CA ILE A 168 0.42 0.88 9.28
C ILE A 168 0.12 -0.53 9.76
N LYS A 169 1.13 -1.33 10.05
CA LYS A 169 1.00 -2.76 10.33
C LYS A 169 0.05 -3.05 11.50
N ASN A 170 0.31 -2.49 12.66
CA ASN A 170 -0.46 -2.79 13.86
C ASN A 170 -1.91 -2.35 13.77
N ILE A 171 -2.14 -1.12 13.31
CA ILE A 171 -3.49 -0.58 13.24
C ILE A 171 -4.32 -1.26 12.15
N TYR A 172 -3.68 -1.61 11.03
CA TYR A 172 -4.36 -2.32 9.95
C TYR A 172 -4.91 -3.67 10.42
N SER A 173 -4.17 -4.36 11.28
CA SER A 173 -4.63 -5.61 11.91
C SER A 173 -5.95 -5.44 12.68
N ALA A 174 -6.12 -4.36 13.44
CA ALA A 174 -7.39 -4.07 14.12
C ALA A 174 -8.48 -3.57 13.15
N ALA A 175 -8.11 -2.74 12.17
CA ALA A 175 -9.04 -2.17 11.21
C ALA A 175 -9.69 -3.24 10.33
N ILE A 176 -8.91 -4.20 9.83
CA ILE A 176 -9.46 -5.28 9.01
C ILE A 176 -10.40 -6.18 9.81
N ARG A 177 -10.10 -6.44 11.08
CA ARG A 177 -11.01 -7.20 11.97
C ARG A 177 -12.35 -6.51 12.15
N ARG A 178 -12.35 -5.17 12.23
CA ARG A 178 -13.59 -4.41 12.25
C ARG A 178 -14.40 -4.64 10.98
N VAL A 179 -13.79 -4.56 9.81
CA VAL A 179 -14.49 -4.81 8.53
C VAL A 179 -15.05 -6.24 8.48
N PHE A 180 -14.33 -7.24 8.98
CA PHE A 180 -14.84 -8.60 9.08
C PHE A 180 -16.03 -8.72 10.07
N LEU A 181 -16.02 -7.97 11.17
CA LEU A 181 -17.18 -7.93 12.09
C LEU A 181 -18.38 -7.26 11.42
N GLU A 182 -18.20 -6.17 10.69
CA GLU A 182 -19.27 -5.49 9.94
C GLU A 182 -19.83 -6.39 8.82
N ALA A 183 -18.96 -7.11 8.10
CA ALA A 183 -19.35 -8.04 7.03
C ALA A 183 -20.26 -9.18 7.51
N ARG A 184 -20.25 -9.52 8.79
CA ARG A 184 -21.14 -10.53 9.38
C ARG A 184 -22.60 -10.08 9.44
N ILE A 185 -22.82 -8.78 9.57
CA ILE A 185 -24.13 -8.20 9.86
C ILE A 185 -24.70 -7.44 8.65
N TYR A 186 -23.85 -6.72 7.93
CA TYR A 186 -24.28 -5.80 6.89
C TYR A 186 -24.03 -6.33 5.49
N LYS A 187 -24.97 -6.05 4.59
CA LYS A 187 -24.89 -6.44 3.18
C LYS A 187 -23.90 -5.58 2.39
N ASN A 188 -23.74 -4.32 2.78
CA ASN A 188 -22.85 -3.38 2.11
C ASN A 188 -21.71 -3.01 3.06
N ILE A 189 -20.49 -3.38 2.66
CA ILE A 189 -19.23 -3.00 3.30
C ILE A 189 -18.34 -2.28 2.28
N SER A 190 -17.47 -1.41 2.76
CA SER A 190 -16.54 -0.65 1.94
C SER A 190 -15.09 -0.92 2.33
N VAL A 191 -14.18 -0.88 1.36
CA VAL A 191 -12.73 -0.83 1.64
C VAL A 191 -12.39 0.36 2.55
N MET A 192 -13.14 1.48 2.43
CA MET A 192 -12.91 2.68 3.25
C MET A 192 -13.24 2.48 4.74
N ASP A 193 -13.97 1.42 5.11
CA ASP A 193 -14.29 1.13 6.53
C ASP A 193 -13.02 0.83 7.35
N VAL A 194 -11.92 0.46 6.69
CA VAL A 194 -10.58 0.37 7.30
C VAL A 194 -10.13 1.72 7.91
N LEU A 195 -10.62 2.84 7.39
CA LEU A 195 -10.31 4.18 7.89
C LEU A 195 -11.11 4.60 9.13
N PHE A 196 -11.93 3.70 9.69
CA PHE A 196 -12.78 3.96 10.86
C PHE A 196 -12.04 4.68 11.99
N PHE A 197 -10.84 4.23 12.35
CA PHE A 197 -10.05 4.86 13.43
C PHE A 197 -9.63 6.30 13.11
N GLY A 198 -9.43 6.61 11.83
CA GLY A 198 -9.22 7.98 11.35
C GLY A 198 -10.48 8.82 11.48
N TRP A 199 -11.63 8.27 11.10
CA TRP A 199 -12.91 8.97 11.18
C TRP A 199 -13.31 9.29 12.61
N VAL A 200 -13.09 8.36 13.55
CA VAL A 200 -13.34 8.60 14.99
C VAL A 200 -12.15 9.28 15.70
N ARG A 201 -11.14 9.73 14.97
CA ARG A 201 -9.92 10.40 15.48
C ARG A 201 -9.22 9.63 16.61
N ARG A 202 -9.26 8.30 16.56
CA ARG A 202 -8.63 7.41 17.55
C ARG A 202 -7.44 6.62 17.00
N TRP A 203 -6.97 6.96 15.80
CA TRP A 203 -5.86 6.28 15.14
C TRP A 203 -4.63 6.15 16.04
N ARG A 204 -4.13 7.25 16.58
CA ARG A 204 -2.94 7.27 17.44
C ARG A 204 -3.12 6.42 18.70
N HIS A 205 -4.28 6.49 19.32
CA HIS A 205 -4.57 5.74 20.54
C HIS A 205 -4.67 4.23 20.27
N ALA A 206 -5.39 3.85 19.23
CA ALA A 206 -5.49 2.46 18.80
C ALA A 206 -4.11 1.87 18.41
N SER A 207 -3.28 2.64 17.67
CA SER A 207 -1.90 2.26 17.36
C SER A 207 -1.07 2.02 18.62
N TRP A 208 -1.21 2.87 19.63
CA TRP A 208 -0.52 2.71 20.90
C TRP A 208 -0.92 1.44 21.64
N VAL A 209 -2.22 1.15 21.72
CA VAL A 209 -2.74 -0.08 22.36
C VAL A 209 -2.18 -1.32 21.67
N MET A 210 -2.20 -1.33 20.34
CA MET A 210 -1.67 -2.45 19.55
C MET A 210 -0.15 -2.60 19.72
N LEU A 211 0.60 -1.48 19.77
CA LEU A 211 2.04 -1.51 20.04
C LEU A 211 2.35 -2.12 21.41
N VAL A 212 1.65 -1.68 22.47
CA VAL A 212 1.83 -2.23 23.81
C VAL A 212 1.54 -3.72 23.85
N LYS A 213 0.50 -4.19 23.14
CA LYS A 213 0.19 -5.63 22.99
C LYS A 213 1.37 -6.37 22.36
N GLU A 214 1.95 -5.84 21.25
CA GLU A 214 3.08 -6.49 20.57
C GLU A 214 4.33 -6.55 21.48
N VAL A 215 4.66 -5.45 22.15
CA VAL A 215 5.78 -5.43 23.11
C VAL A 215 5.60 -6.51 24.19
N PHE A 216 4.41 -6.60 24.79
CA PHE A 216 4.15 -7.67 25.76
C PHE A 216 4.20 -9.07 25.16
N GLN A 217 3.71 -9.24 23.92
CA GLN A 217 3.80 -10.52 23.24
C GLN A 217 5.26 -10.92 23.03
N THR A 218 6.07 -10.03 22.46
CA THR A 218 7.50 -10.26 22.20
C THR A 218 8.27 -10.60 23.49
N LEU A 219 8.01 -9.89 24.59
CA LEU A 219 8.61 -10.22 25.89
C LEU A 219 8.26 -11.62 26.39
N TRP A 220 7.02 -12.07 26.14
CA TRP A 220 6.61 -13.43 26.49
C TRP A 220 7.14 -14.49 25.53
N ASP A 221 7.35 -14.16 24.26
CA ASP A 221 7.89 -15.07 23.25
C ASP A 221 9.32 -15.51 23.61
N LEU A 222 10.10 -14.68 24.35
CA LEU A 222 11.39 -15.07 24.92
C LEU A 222 11.30 -16.31 25.84
N THR A 223 10.15 -16.60 26.40
CA THR A 223 9.92 -17.77 27.27
C THR A 223 9.32 -18.96 26.56
N ILE A 224 9.20 -18.95 25.22
CA ILE A 224 8.58 -19.97 24.36
C ILE A 224 7.18 -20.40 24.83
N ILE A 225 7.07 -21.12 25.96
CA ILE A 225 5.79 -21.59 26.51
C ILE A 225 4.89 -20.41 26.89
N GLY A 226 5.47 -19.38 27.53
CA GLY A 226 4.75 -18.16 27.89
C GLY A 226 4.24 -17.42 26.65
N GLY A 227 5.04 -17.34 25.59
CA GLY A 227 4.65 -16.79 24.31
C GLY A 227 3.42 -17.45 23.72
N ILE A 228 3.40 -18.78 23.63
CA ILE A 228 2.24 -19.55 23.16
C ILE A 228 1.00 -19.27 23.99
N ILE A 229 1.11 -19.32 25.34
CA ILE A 229 -0.03 -19.06 26.23
C ILE A 229 -0.55 -17.63 26.06
N LYS A 230 0.35 -16.65 25.88
CA LYS A 230 -0.02 -15.24 25.73
C LYS A 230 -0.57 -14.92 24.34
N TYR A 231 -0.10 -15.56 23.29
CA TYR A 231 -0.69 -15.48 21.96
C TYR A 231 -2.20 -15.76 22.02
N TYR A 232 -2.60 -16.87 22.65
CA TYR A 232 -4.02 -17.18 22.85
C TYR A 232 -4.73 -16.22 23.83
N SER A 233 -4.02 -15.71 24.85
CA SER A 233 -4.58 -14.76 25.81
C SER A 233 -4.86 -13.38 25.22
N TYR A 234 -4.07 -12.95 24.23
CA TYR A 234 -4.16 -11.64 23.58
C TYR A 234 -4.94 -11.69 22.26
N PHE A 235 -5.49 -12.83 21.89
CA PHE A 235 -6.27 -13.01 20.66
C PHE A 235 -7.38 -11.97 20.50
N ALA A 236 -8.09 -11.64 21.56
CA ALA A 236 -9.20 -10.70 21.51
C ALA A 236 -8.77 -9.21 21.47
N VAL A 237 -7.51 -8.88 21.76
CA VAL A 237 -7.04 -7.48 21.83
C VAL A 237 -7.37 -6.69 20.55
N PRO A 238 -7.00 -7.12 19.33
CA PRO A 238 -7.31 -6.36 18.13
C PRO A 238 -8.81 -6.24 17.83
N TYR A 239 -9.62 -7.19 18.28
CA TYR A 239 -11.08 -7.11 18.17
C TYR A 239 -11.69 -6.13 19.18
N ILE A 240 -11.18 -6.10 20.42
CA ILE A 240 -11.58 -5.11 21.43
C ILE A 240 -11.24 -3.70 20.96
N VAL A 241 -10.05 -3.51 20.39
CA VAL A 241 -9.65 -2.22 19.78
C VAL A 241 -10.56 -1.86 18.60
N ALA A 242 -10.94 -2.84 17.78
CA ALA A 242 -11.86 -2.65 16.66
C ALA A 242 -13.26 -2.21 17.12
N GLU A 243 -13.73 -2.71 18.26
CA GLU A 243 -15.01 -2.35 18.85
C GLU A 243 -14.95 -1.03 19.63
N ASN A 244 -13.99 -0.88 20.55
CA ASN A 244 -13.80 0.33 21.35
C ASN A 244 -12.35 0.80 21.38
N PRO A 245 -11.93 1.64 20.43
CA PRO A 245 -10.55 2.15 20.35
C PRO A 245 -10.20 3.20 21.42
N SER A 246 -11.11 3.50 22.37
CA SER A 246 -10.86 4.46 23.45
C SER A 246 -10.30 3.81 24.71
N LEU A 247 -10.34 2.48 24.81
CA LEU A 247 -9.85 1.74 25.96
C LEU A 247 -8.34 1.85 26.09
N LYS A 248 -7.85 2.00 27.32
CA LYS A 248 -6.42 2.01 27.60
C LYS A 248 -5.79 0.64 27.37
N ALA A 249 -4.51 0.61 27.01
CA ALA A 249 -3.80 -0.63 26.71
C ALA A 249 -3.89 -1.67 27.84
N LYS A 250 -3.74 -1.27 29.09
CA LYS A 250 -3.84 -2.15 30.25
C LYS A 250 -5.24 -2.75 30.40
N GLU A 251 -6.29 -1.94 30.21
CA GLU A 251 -7.69 -2.37 30.28
C GLU A 251 -7.99 -3.37 29.16
N THR A 252 -7.62 -3.05 27.92
CA THR A 252 -7.80 -3.90 26.74
C THR A 252 -7.12 -5.26 26.87
N ILE A 253 -5.86 -5.29 27.29
CA ILE A 253 -5.08 -6.51 27.46
C ILE A 253 -5.65 -7.35 28.62
N THR A 254 -6.05 -6.69 29.73
CA THR A 254 -6.63 -7.38 30.87
C THR A 254 -7.99 -8.00 30.52
N LEU A 255 -8.83 -7.26 29.82
CA LEU A 255 -10.13 -7.74 29.35
C LEU A 255 -9.95 -8.94 28.40
N SER A 256 -9.06 -8.85 27.42
CA SER A 256 -8.75 -9.97 26.52
C SER A 256 -8.32 -11.23 27.29
N ARG A 257 -7.44 -11.07 28.31
CA ARG A 257 -7.01 -12.20 29.14
C ARG A 257 -8.15 -12.83 29.93
N LYS A 258 -9.07 -12.02 30.48
CA LYS A 258 -10.25 -12.48 31.20
C LYS A 258 -11.21 -13.23 30.26
N MET A 259 -11.52 -12.65 29.11
CA MET A 259 -12.37 -13.26 28.09
C MET A 259 -11.83 -14.60 27.55
N MET A 260 -10.51 -14.68 27.34
CA MET A 260 -9.87 -15.90 26.82
C MET A 260 -9.56 -16.94 27.90
N ASN A 261 -9.85 -16.65 29.17
CA ASN A 261 -9.65 -17.62 30.25
C ASN A 261 -10.64 -18.80 30.12
N GLY A 262 -10.12 -20.02 30.07
CA GLY A 262 -10.92 -21.21 29.78
C GLY A 262 -11.09 -21.52 28.27
N HIS A 263 -10.95 -20.54 27.37
CA HIS A 263 -11.23 -20.70 25.94
C HIS A 263 -9.98 -20.81 25.05
N LYS A 264 -8.76 -20.74 25.61
CA LYS A 264 -7.50 -20.81 24.84
C LYS A 264 -7.35 -22.14 24.09
N MET A 265 -7.61 -23.25 24.78
CA MET A 265 -7.55 -24.58 24.17
C MET A 265 -8.66 -24.78 23.13
N GLU A 266 -9.79 -24.12 23.29
CA GLU A 266 -10.89 -24.14 22.32
C GLU A 266 -10.46 -23.44 21.03
N LEU A 267 -9.83 -22.27 21.13
CA LEU A 267 -9.26 -21.56 19.97
C LEU A 267 -8.16 -22.40 19.30
N PHE A 268 -7.23 -22.98 20.06
CA PHE A 268 -6.20 -23.87 19.51
C PHE A 268 -6.82 -25.02 18.69
N LYS A 269 -7.79 -25.74 19.27
CA LYS A 269 -8.49 -26.82 18.55
C LYS A 269 -9.24 -26.30 17.32
N PHE A 270 -9.76 -25.08 17.37
CA PHE A 270 -10.43 -24.46 16.22
C PHE A 270 -9.44 -24.14 15.10
N GLN A 271 -8.29 -23.56 15.42
CA GLN A 271 -7.21 -23.29 14.48
C GLN A 271 -6.69 -24.58 13.84
N PHE A 272 -6.48 -25.63 14.64
CA PHE A 272 -6.03 -26.93 14.14
C PHE A 272 -6.99 -27.53 13.09
N THR A 273 -8.29 -27.26 13.19
CA THR A 273 -9.25 -27.71 12.16
C THR A 273 -9.11 -26.97 10.83
N MET A 274 -8.30 -25.90 10.77
CA MET A 274 -8.05 -25.10 9.56
C MET A 274 -6.63 -25.31 9.01
N ILE A 275 -5.85 -26.24 9.61
CA ILE A 275 -4.46 -26.52 9.21
C ILE A 275 -4.35 -26.95 7.73
N GLY A 276 -5.40 -27.57 7.19
CA GLY A 276 -5.45 -27.97 5.78
C GLY A 276 -5.31 -26.78 4.83
N TRP A 277 -5.82 -25.60 5.17
CA TRP A 277 -5.64 -24.39 4.39
C TRP A 277 -4.21 -23.86 4.47
N ILE A 278 -3.56 -23.99 5.63
CA ILE A 278 -2.15 -23.61 5.81
C ILE A 278 -1.26 -24.52 4.98
N LEU A 279 -1.49 -25.85 5.03
CA LEU A 279 -0.74 -26.81 4.22
C LEU A 279 -0.94 -26.58 2.72
N LEU A 280 -2.18 -26.29 2.31
CA LEU A 280 -2.45 -25.92 0.92
C LEU A 280 -1.75 -24.62 0.53
N GLY A 281 -1.66 -23.65 1.45
CA GLY A 281 -0.87 -22.43 1.29
C GLY A 281 0.59 -22.74 0.99
N VAL A 282 1.21 -23.60 1.78
CA VAL A 282 2.60 -24.03 1.56
C VAL A 282 2.77 -24.68 0.18
N VAL A 283 1.90 -25.64 -0.18
CA VAL A 283 1.98 -26.35 -1.48
C VAL A 283 1.74 -25.42 -2.68
N THR A 284 0.92 -24.40 -2.51
CA THR A 284 0.62 -23.44 -3.58
C THR A 284 1.44 -22.16 -3.48
N TYR A 285 2.53 -22.17 -2.73
CA TYR A 285 3.39 -20.99 -2.52
C TYR A 285 2.60 -19.73 -2.10
N GLY A 286 1.58 -19.89 -1.21
CA GLY A 286 0.76 -18.80 -0.69
C GLY A 286 -0.43 -18.38 -1.56
N ILE A 287 -0.53 -18.83 -2.82
CA ILE A 287 -1.63 -18.43 -3.71
C ILE A 287 -2.99 -18.79 -3.12
N SER A 288 -3.17 -20.01 -2.61
CA SER A 288 -4.44 -20.43 -2.02
C SER A 288 -4.80 -19.63 -0.76
N ASP A 289 -3.79 -19.20 0.00
CA ASP A 289 -3.97 -18.33 1.17
C ASP A 289 -4.41 -16.93 0.73
N LEU A 290 -3.73 -16.35 -0.25
CA LEU A 290 -4.06 -15.04 -0.79
C LEU A 290 -5.47 -14.97 -1.36
N VAL A 291 -5.86 -16.00 -2.14
CA VAL A 291 -7.16 -16.04 -2.82
C VAL A 291 -8.29 -16.43 -1.88
N TYR A 292 -8.06 -17.26 -0.87
CA TYR A 292 -9.14 -17.78 -0.05
C TYR A 292 -8.77 -18.07 1.41
N GLY A 293 -7.69 -18.78 1.66
CA GLY A 293 -7.37 -19.38 2.97
C GLY A 293 -7.25 -18.37 4.10
N ALA A 294 -6.54 -17.27 3.88
CA ALA A 294 -6.34 -16.22 4.88
C ALA A 294 -7.66 -15.49 5.18
N GLY A 295 -8.43 -15.11 4.16
CA GLY A 295 -9.75 -14.50 4.33
C GLY A 295 -10.74 -15.40 5.07
N TYR A 296 -10.72 -16.69 4.75
CA TYR A 296 -11.55 -17.68 5.44
C TYR A 296 -11.17 -17.83 6.91
N ARG A 297 -9.88 -17.91 7.24
CA ARG A 297 -9.42 -17.96 8.64
C ARG A 297 -9.80 -16.70 9.40
N MET A 298 -9.66 -15.51 8.79
CA MET A 298 -10.04 -14.25 9.42
C MET A 298 -11.56 -14.19 9.71
N ALA A 299 -12.39 -14.62 8.76
CA ALA A 299 -13.84 -14.74 8.98
C ALA A 299 -14.19 -15.73 10.11
N CYS A 300 -13.49 -16.87 10.17
CA CYS A 300 -13.65 -17.83 11.27
C CYS A 300 -13.29 -17.22 12.64
N TYR A 301 -12.22 -16.42 12.69
CA TYR A 301 -11.81 -15.74 13.94
C TYR A 301 -12.80 -14.65 14.36
N ALA A 302 -13.42 -13.95 13.42
CA ALA A 302 -14.47 -12.98 13.72
C ALA A 302 -15.70 -13.66 14.34
N GLU A 303 -16.11 -14.84 13.82
CA GLU A 303 -17.19 -15.65 14.41
C GLU A 303 -16.83 -16.19 15.79
N PHE A 304 -15.59 -16.60 15.99
CA PHE A 304 -15.12 -17.06 17.29
C PHE A 304 -15.10 -15.92 18.32
N TYR A 305 -14.63 -14.73 17.93
CA TYR A 305 -14.62 -13.56 18.80
C TYR A 305 -16.03 -13.16 19.24
N GLU A 306 -16.98 -13.12 18.31
CA GLU A 306 -18.39 -12.80 18.64
C GLU A 306 -18.91 -13.72 19.76
N ARG A 307 -18.67 -15.02 19.63
CA ARG A 307 -19.09 -15.98 20.65
C ARG A 307 -18.43 -15.73 22.01
N ILE A 308 -17.11 -15.50 22.03
CA ILE A 308 -16.38 -15.22 23.30
C ILE A 308 -16.89 -13.91 23.91
N ARG A 309 -17.18 -12.89 23.08
CA ARG A 309 -17.78 -11.63 23.53
C ARG A 309 -19.17 -11.84 24.16
N ALA A 310 -20.02 -12.62 23.51
CA ALA A 310 -21.34 -12.93 24.03
C ALA A 310 -21.24 -13.63 25.40
N LEU A 311 -20.41 -14.67 25.51
CA LEU A 311 -20.15 -15.38 26.77
C LEU A 311 -19.56 -14.45 27.85
N ALA A 312 -18.70 -13.51 27.48
CA ALA A 312 -18.13 -12.55 28.43
C ALA A 312 -19.20 -11.62 29.02
N LYS A 313 -20.15 -11.19 28.20
CA LYS A 313 -21.29 -10.37 28.65
C LYS A 313 -22.29 -11.19 29.48
N GLU A 314 -22.63 -12.39 29.02
CA GLU A 314 -23.54 -13.31 29.75
C GLU A 314 -23.02 -13.67 31.15
N ASN A 315 -21.72 -13.92 31.26
CA ASN A 315 -21.05 -14.27 32.52
C ASN A 315 -20.65 -13.03 33.36
N GLY A 316 -20.99 -11.83 32.95
CA GLY A 316 -20.68 -10.60 33.68
C GLY A 316 -19.18 -10.37 33.93
N ILE A 317 -18.33 -10.72 32.94
CA ILE A 317 -16.89 -10.52 33.08
C ILE A 317 -16.61 -9.02 33.23
N GLU A 318 -15.92 -8.63 34.30
CA GLU A 318 -15.55 -7.25 34.58
C GLU A 318 -14.80 -6.61 33.40
N GLY A 319 -15.30 -5.50 32.89
CA GLY A 319 -14.82 -4.81 31.68
C GLY A 319 -15.59 -5.17 30.42
N ALA A 320 -16.43 -6.22 30.41
CA ALA A 320 -17.24 -6.57 29.22
C ALA A 320 -18.30 -5.51 28.90
N GLU A 321 -18.70 -4.71 29.88
CA GLU A 321 -19.60 -3.55 29.73
C GLU A 321 -18.98 -2.44 28.87
N LEU A 322 -17.63 -2.36 28.78
CA LEU A 322 -16.92 -1.40 27.95
C LEU A 322 -16.94 -1.74 26.45
N LEU A 323 -17.42 -2.96 26.11
CA LEU A 323 -17.67 -3.38 24.73
C LEU A 323 -19.07 -2.88 24.30
N ASP A 324 -19.14 -1.58 23.99
CA ASP A 324 -20.39 -0.83 23.84
C ASP A 324 -20.90 -0.70 22.39
N ASP A 325 -20.12 -1.11 21.38
CA ASP A 325 -20.56 -1.05 19.98
C ASP A 325 -21.42 -2.26 19.61
N GLN A 326 -22.69 -2.21 20.06
CA GLN A 326 -23.63 -3.32 19.81
C GLN A 326 -23.93 -3.52 18.33
N TYR A 327 -23.85 -2.45 17.52
CA TYR A 327 -24.20 -2.49 16.09
C TYR A 327 -23.15 -3.21 15.22
N LEU A 328 -22.03 -3.60 15.76
CA LEU A 328 -21.13 -4.58 15.12
C LEU A 328 -21.64 -6.04 15.19
N PHE A 329 -22.64 -6.32 16.03
CA PHE A 329 -23.11 -7.68 16.33
C PHE A 329 -24.60 -7.86 16.08
N GLU A 330 -25.37 -6.79 16.07
CA GLU A 330 -26.80 -6.78 15.80
C GLU A 330 -27.22 -5.59 14.95
N LYS A 331 -28.31 -5.73 14.22
CA LYS A 331 -28.85 -4.62 13.43
C LYS A 331 -29.61 -3.68 14.36
N ALA A 332 -29.43 -2.39 14.13
CA ALA A 332 -30.25 -1.39 14.80
C ALA A 332 -31.72 -1.48 14.36
N ASP A 333 -32.63 -1.12 15.27
CA ASP A 333 -34.03 -1.03 14.95
C ASP A 333 -34.30 0.00 13.85
N ARG A 334 -35.27 -0.29 12.97
CA ARG A 334 -35.61 0.57 11.82
C ARG A 334 -36.09 1.94 12.23
N ILE A 335 -36.85 2.04 13.34
CA ILE A 335 -37.35 3.31 13.85
C ILE A 335 -36.18 4.16 14.30
N LEU A 336 -35.28 3.60 15.09
CA LEU A 336 -34.07 4.27 15.57
C LEU A 336 -33.17 4.74 14.42
N LEU A 337 -33.01 3.91 13.36
CA LEU A 337 -32.26 4.28 12.18
C LEU A 337 -32.93 5.46 11.46
N TYR A 338 -34.22 5.39 11.25
CA TYR A 338 -34.96 6.46 10.59
C TYR A 338 -34.88 7.80 11.37
N GLU A 339 -35.09 7.78 12.69
CA GLU A 339 -34.94 8.96 13.54
C GLU A 339 -33.51 9.52 13.52
N THR A 340 -32.49 8.64 13.57
CA THR A 340 -31.09 9.07 13.59
C THR A 340 -30.63 9.69 12.27
N TYR A 341 -31.17 9.21 11.14
CA TYR A 341 -30.77 9.62 9.79
C TYR A 341 -31.88 10.47 9.10
N PHE A 342 -32.84 11.01 9.85
CA PHE A 342 -33.95 11.77 9.27
C PHE A 342 -33.48 12.95 8.42
N ASP A 343 -32.45 13.68 8.87
CA ASP A 343 -31.86 14.81 8.15
C ASP A 343 -31.38 14.41 6.73
N VAL A 344 -31.02 13.11 6.50
CA VAL A 344 -30.59 12.61 5.18
C VAL A 344 -31.74 12.67 4.17
N VAL A 345 -32.97 12.50 4.60
CA VAL A 345 -34.16 12.56 3.73
C VAL A 345 -34.34 13.97 3.18
N ASP A 346 -34.19 14.99 4.05
CA ASP A 346 -34.26 16.39 3.64
C ASP A 346 -33.09 16.74 2.70
N GLU A 347 -31.87 16.26 2.99
CA GLU A 347 -30.72 16.47 2.11
C GLU A 347 -30.92 15.84 0.73
N ILE A 348 -31.53 14.65 0.64
CA ILE A 348 -31.86 14.02 -0.64
C ILE A 348 -32.82 14.89 -1.45
N THR A 349 -33.83 15.45 -0.80
CA THR A 349 -34.82 16.32 -1.45
C THR A 349 -34.15 17.58 -1.98
N VAL A 350 -33.36 18.26 -1.16
CA VAL A 350 -32.61 19.46 -1.54
C VAL A 350 -31.64 19.21 -2.69
N LEU A 351 -30.98 18.06 -2.71
CA LEU A 351 -30.09 17.69 -3.81
C LEU A 351 -30.83 17.48 -5.13
N HIS A 352 -32.03 16.90 -5.10
CA HIS A 352 -32.84 16.71 -6.30
C HIS A 352 -33.34 18.05 -6.88
N GLU A 353 -33.68 19.00 -6.03
CA GLU A 353 -34.15 20.31 -6.45
C GLU A 353 -33.04 21.19 -7.03
N ASN A 354 -31.82 21.08 -6.53
CA ASN A 354 -30.69 21.94 -6.87
C ASN A 354 -29.64 21.24 -7.76
N GLN A 355 -30.02 20.19 -8.49
CA GLN A 355 -29.04 19.43 -9.33
C GLN A 355 -28.52 20.28 -10.49
N ILE A 356 -27.19 20.44 -10.54
CA ILE A 356 -26.50 20.89 -11.75
C ILE A 356 -26.58 19.75 -12.78
N ALA A 357 -27.54 19.84 -13.66
CA ALA A 357 -27.77 18.84 -14.70
C ALA A 357 -26.81 19.07 -15.87
N LEU A 358 -25.69 18.37 -15.88
CA LEU A 358 -24.89 18.25 -17.08
C LEU A 358 -25.61 17.37 -18.11
N SER A 359 -25.58 17.75 -19.38
CA SER A 359 -26.20 17.00 -20.47
C SER A 359 -25.22 16.73 -21.61
N GLY A 360 -25.54 15.72 -22.42
CA GLY A 360 -24.80 15.37 -23.63
C GLY A 360 -23.31 15.09 -23.41
N ARG A 361 -22.46 15.59 -24.29
CA ARG A 361 -21.00 15.35 -24.30
C ARG A 361 -20.30 15.85 -23.03
N ARG A 362 -20.73 17.00 -22.49
CA ARG A 362 -20.13 17.55 -21.25
C ARG A 362 -20.26 16.58 -20.07
N LYS A 363 -21.41 15.93 -19.94
CA LYS A 363 -21.64 14.93 -18.90
C LYS A 363 -20.69 13.73 -19.06
N VAL A 364 -20.58 13.19 -20.27
CA VAL A 364 -19.68 12.06 -20.53
C VAL A 364 -18.23 12.42 -20.22
N ILE A 365 -17.78 13.62 -20.62
CA ILE A 365 -16.39 14.05 -20.36
C ILE A 365 -16.13 14.21 -18.86
N ALA A 366 -17.07 14.75 -18.11
CA ALA A 366 -16.93 14.93 -16.66
C ALA A 366 -17.01 13.58 -15.90
N ASP A 367 -18.01 12.75 -16.20
CA ASP A 367 -18.31 11.53 -15.42
C ASP A 367 -17.35 10.36 -15.76
N TRP A 368 -16.89 10.29 -17.01
CA TRP A 368 -16.04 9.17 -17.47
C TRP A 368 -14.56 9.49 -17.41
N PHE A 369 -14.20 10.71 -17.74
CA PHE A 369 -12.81 11.13 -17.88
C PHE A 369 -12.36 12.11 -16.79
N GLY A 370 -13.28 12.58 -15.94
CA GLY A 370 -12.96 13.53 -14.88
C GLY A 370 -12.47 14.89 -15.38
N ILE A 371 -12.76 15.23 -16.63
CA ILE A 371 -12.34 16.49 -17.25
C ILE A 371 -13.46 17.51 -17.19
N TRP A 372 -13.16 18.69 -16.65
CA TRP A 372 -14.12 19.79 -16.56
C TRP A 372 -13.95 20.81 -17.67
N THR A 373 -15.05 21.12 -18.36
CA THR A 373 -15.06 22.04 -19.51
C THR A 373 -15.81 23.34 -19.26
N GLY A 374 -16.27 23.58 -18.02
CA GLY A 374 -17.03 24.79 -17.62
C GLY A 374 -16.20 25.78 -16.81
N THR A 375 -16.90 26.70 -16.13
CA THR A 375 -16.27 27.65 -15.21
C THR A 375 -15.79 26.96 -13.93
N LEU A 376 -14.87 27.61 -13.20
CA LEU A 376 -14.36 27.09 -11.92
C LEU A 376 -15.44 27.06 -10.82
N GLU A 377 -16.40 28.00 -10.88
CA GLU A 377 -17.52 28.05 -9.94
C GLU A 377 -18.49 26.89 -10.15
N GLU A 378 -18.85 26.62 -11.43
CA GLU A 378 -19.65 25.44 -11.79
C GLU A 378 -18.94 24.13 -11.42
N LYS A 379 -17.59 24.05 -11.66
CA LYS A 379 -16.80 22.91 -11.23
C LYS A 379 -16.93 22.64 -9.74
N LYS A 380 -16.69 23.68 -8.94
CA LYS A 380 -16.74 23.57 -7.48
C LYS A 380 -18.12 23.10 -7.00
N ALA A 381 -19.17 23.70 -7.52
CA ALA A 381 -20.52 23.31 -7.18
C ALA A 381 -20.85 21.87 -7.62
N TYR A 382 -20.39 21.44 -8.80
CA TYR A 382 -20.57 20.08 -9.28
C TYR A 382 -19.78 19.05 -8.45
N ASP A 383 -18.52 19.34 -8.13
CA ASP A 383 -17.67 18.46 -7.30
C ASP A 383 -18.26 18.32 -5.88
N GLU A 384 -18.76 19.42 -5.29
CA GLU A 384 -19.47 19.40 -4.00
C GLU A 384 -20.76 18.59 -4.06
N GLN A 385 -21.52 18.69 -5.14
CA GLN A 385 -22.73 17.90 -5.37
C GLN A 385 -22.40 16.40 -5.50
N GLU A 386 -21.37 16.04 -6.23
CA GLU A 386 -20.91 14.66 -6.38
C GLU A 386 -20.44 14.07 -5.03
N GLU A 387 -19.70 14.84 -4.25
CA GLU A 387 -19.28 14.45 -2.91
C GLU A 387 -20.48 14.23 -1.97
N ARG A 388 -21.43 15.17 -1.97
CA ARG A 388 -22.67 15.03 -1.19
C ARG A 388 -23.48 13.81 -1.64
N SER A 389 -23.66 13.62 -2.93
CA SER A 389 -24.36 12.45 -3.49
C SER A 389 -23.72 11.13 -3.08
N PHE A 390 -22.39 11.07 -3.08
CA PHE A 390 -21.63 9.90 -2.63
C PHE A 390 -21.82 9.66 -1.12
N SER A 391 -21.71 10.69 -0.31
CA SER A 391 -21.89 10.62 1.15
C SER A 391 -23.32 10.21 1.51
N ILE A 392 -24.33 10.83 0.89
CA ILE A 392 -25.75 10.53 1.12
C ILE A 392 -26.07 9.09 0.73
N ARG A 393 -25.47 8.56 -0.34
CA ARG A 393 -25.67 7.16 -0.72
C ARG A 393 -25.29 6.20 0.41
N TRP A 394 -24.16 6.43 1.10
CA TRP A 394 -23.74 5.61 2.24
C TRP A 394 -24.65 5.84 3.46
N LEU A 395 -25.02 7.09 3.74
CA LEU A 395 -25.94 7.40 4.83
C LEU A 395 -27.30 6.74 4.61
N ARG A 396 -27.80 6.73 3.37
CA ARG A 396 -29.03 6.02 3.00
C ARG A 396 -28.93 4.52 3.23
N LEU A 397 -27.81 3.88 2.83
CA LEU A 397 -27.58 2.47 3.09
C LEU A 397 -27.53 2.16 4.60
N SER A 398 -26.98 3.08 5.40
CA SER A 398 -26.99 2.98 6.88
C SER A 398 -28.40 3.15 7.44
N MET A 399 -29.19 4.10 6.93
CA MET A 399 -30.61 4.30 7.31
C MET A 399 -31.46 3.07 6.97
N GLU A 400 -31.22 2.43 5.82
CA GLU A 400 -31.91 1.20 5.41
C GLU A 400 -31.43 -0.06 6.21
N GLY A 401 -30.46 0.09 7.10
CA GLY A 401 -29.89 -1.02 7.87
C GLY A 401 -29.06 -2.01 7.02
N SER A 402 -28.63 -1.58 5.84
CA SER A 402 -27.82 -2.40 4.91
C SER A 402 -26.31 -2.12 4.98
N ALA A 403 -25.90 -1.02 5.64
CA ALA A 403 -24.52 -0.68 5.99
C ALA A 403 -24.42 -0.33 7.48
N TYR A 404 -23.21 -0.32 8.03
CA TYR A 404 -22.96 0.01 9.44
C TYR A 404 -23.45 1.43 9.77
N PRO A 405 -24.25 1.61 10.86
CA PRO A 405 -24.83 2.89 11.22
C PRO A 405 -23.84 3.77 12.02
N LEU A 406 -22.87 4.37 11.32
CA LEU A 406 -21.79 5.15 11.94
C LEU A 406 -22.31 6.27 12.86
N TRP A 407 -23.46 6.88 12.56
CA TRP A 407 -24.05 7.94 13.38
C TRP A 407 -24.58 7.45 14.73
N LEU A 408 -24.84 6.16 14.89
CA LEU A 408 -25.18 5.56 16.18
C LEU A 408 -23.95 5.24 17.04
N ASN A 409 -22.75 5.24 16.46
CA ASN A 409 -21.53 4.99 17.21
C ASN A 409 -21.24 6.12 18.22
N SER A 410 -20.98 5.75 19.46
CA SER A 410 -20.77 6.69 20.59
C SER A 410 -19.59 7.64 20.37
N LEU A 411 -18.54 7.17 19.70
CA LEU A 411 -17.34 7.94 19.41
C LEU A 411 -17.55 8.93 18.27
N TRP A 412 -18.36 8.56 17.28
CA TRP A 412 -18.71 9.43 16.17
C TRP A 412 -19.63 10.58 16.61
N LYS A 413 -20.63 10.29 17.47
CA LYS A 413 -21.53 11.29 18.02
C LYS A 413 -20.78 12.44 18.69
N LYS A 414 -19.73 12.13 19.46
CA LYS A 414 -18.87 13.13 20.12
C LYS A 414 -18.10 14.04 19.15
N GLN A 415 -17.98 13.66 17.87
CA GLN A 415 -17.22 14.41 16.87
C GLN A 415 -18.08 15.20 15.88
N LYS A 416 -19.37 14.85 15.74
CA LYS A 416 -20.32 15.58 14.89
C LYS A 416 -20.41 17.07 15.30
N GLU A 417 -20.14 17.37 16.58
CA GLU A 417 -20.14 18.75 17.12
C GLU A 417 -18.92 19.60 16.67
N ILE A 418 -17.84 18.95 16.21
CA ILE A 418 -16.64 19.64 15.72
C ILE A 418 -16.79 19.80 14.20
N LYS A 419 -17.25 20.98 13.75
CA LYS A 419 -17.41 21.33 12.32
C LYS A 419 -16.24 20.84 11.50
N ARG A 420 -16.50 20.03 10.46
CA ARG A 420 -15.56 19.67 9.41
C ARG A 420 -15.05 20.94 8.72
N GLN A 421 -13.89 21.43 9.14
CA GLN A 421 -13.15 22.43 8.39
C GLN A 421 -12.24 21.71 7.39
N GLY A 422 -12.44 21.98 6.11
CA GLY A 422 -11.59 21.55 5.01
C GLY A 422 -12.06 20.28 4.32
N ASN A 423 -12.77 20.44 3.22
CA ASN A 423 -13.22 19.33 2.39
C ASN A 423 -12.07 18.84 1.49
N PHE A 424 -11.25 17.93 2.00
CA PHE A 424 -10.43 17.11 1.13
C PHE A 424 -11.34 16.00 0.56
N SER A 425 -11.63 16.10 -0.73
CA SER A 425 -12.39 15.08 -1.46
C SER A 425 -11.57 14.54 -2.61
N PHE A 426 -11.62 13.24 -2.82
CA PHE A 426 -11.01 12.57 -3.98
C PHE A 426 -11.95 12.59 -5.20
N LEU A 427 -13.24 12.97 -5.01
CA LEU A 427 -14.21 13.07 -6.10
C LEU A 427 -14.13 14.46 -6.75
N ARG A 428 -13.06 14.70 -7.49
CA ARG A 428 -12.82 15.98 -8.15
C ARG A 428 -12.65 15.79 -9.65
N ASN A 429 -13.24 16.69 -10.40
CA ASN A 429 -12.96 16.83 -11.82
C ASN A 429 -11.81 17.83 -12.02
N TYR A 430 -11.06 17.69 -13.08
CA TYR A 430 -9.89 18.50 -13.33
C TYR A 430 -10.11 19.37 -14.58
N THR A 431 -9.80 20.67 -14.50
CA THR A 431 -9.78 21.51 -15.71
C THR A 431 -8.55 21.18 -16.54
N ILE A 432 -8.56 21.54 -17.81
CA ILE A 432 -7.38 21.34 -18.69
C ILE A 432 -6.13 22.03 -18.12
N TRP A 433 -6.30 23.18 -17.48
CA TRP A 433 -5.21 23.91 -16.82
C TRP A 433 -4.69 23.19 -15.58
N THR A 434 -5.58 22.60 -14.81
CA THR A 434 -5.20 21.76 -13.65
C THR A 434 -4.47 20.50 -14.13
N LEU A 435 -4.98 19.82 -15.17
CA LEU A 435 -4.32 18.65 -15.75
C LEU A 435 -2.93 18.98 -16.28
N PHE A 436 -2.75 20.15 -16.92
CA PHE A 436 -1.45 20.59 -17.35
C PHE A 436 -0.49 20.84 -16.16
N LEU A 437 -0.94 21.49 -15.10
CA LEU A 437 -0.12 21.65 -13.89
C LEU A 437 0.18 20.32 -13.20
N LEU A 438 -0.76 19.38 -13.18
CA LEU A 438 -0.53 18.03 -12.67
C LEU A 438 0.49 17.28 -13.54
N PHE A 439 0.40 17.41 -14.87
CA PHE A 439 1.39 16.88 -15.80
C PHE A 439 2.79 17.39 -15.46
N ILE A 440 2.97 18.71 -15.35
CA ILE A 440 4.26 19.31 -14.99
C ILE A 440 4.70 18.87 -13.58
N SER A 441 3.78 18.82 -12.62
CA SER A 441 4.10 18.39 -11.25
C SER A 441 4.56 16.93 -11.17
N PHE A 442 3.90 16.03 -11.89
CA PHE A 442 4.31 14.62 -11.95
C PHE A 442 5.61 14.46 -12.76
N ALA A 443 5.79 15.21 -13.85
CA ALA A 443 7.03 15.22 -14.62
C ALA A 443 8.22 15.71 -13.77
N PHE A 444 8.01 16.74 -12.96
CA PHE A 444 9.01 17.26 -12.01
C PHE A 444 9.28 16.25 -10.88
N ALA A 445 8.24 15.64 -10.32
CA ALA A 445 8.41 14.63 -9.27
C ALA A 445 9.17 13.41 -9.80
N GLY A 446 8.86 12.94 -11.02
CA GLY A 446 9.59 11.87 -11.69
C GLY A 446 11.06 12.23 -11.96
N TRP A 447 11.31 13.45 -12.44
CA TRP A 447 12.67 13.95 -12.63
C TRP A 447 13.45 14.02 -11.30
N THR A 448 12.83 14.56 -10.26
CA THR A 448 13.44 14.62 -8.91
C THR A 448 13.78 13.23 -8.40
N TRP A 449 12.88 12.26 -8.62
CA TRP A 449 13.09 10.87 -8.26
C TRP A 449 14.29 10.25 -8.98
N GLU A 450 14.34 10.40 -10.31
CA GLU A 450 15.42 9.86 -11.14
C GLU A 450 16.78 10.48 -10.81
N VAL A 451 16.82 11.83 -10.66
CA VAL A 451 18.03 12.55 -10.28
C VAL A 451 18.50 12.15 -8.88
N ALA A 452 17.57 12.03 -7.92
CA ALA A 452 17.91 11.61 -6.58
C ALA A 452 18.43 10.16 -6.56
N LEU A 453 17.79 9.27 -7.32
CA LEU A 453 18.21 7.88 -7.44
C LEU A 453 19.60 7.79 -8.08
N HIS A 454 19.83 8.50 -9.20
CA HIS A 454 21.14 8.55 -9.86
C HIS A 454 22.21 9.11 -8.91
N PHE A 455 21.94 10.23 -8.23
CA PHE A 455 22.86 10.82 -7.25
C PHE A 455 23.21 9.84 -6.12
N ILE A 456 22.23 9.10 -5.62
CA ILE A 456 22.46 8.07 -4.60
C ILE A 456 23.32 6.93 -5.18
N GLN A 457 23.11 6.54 -6.42
CA GLN A 457 23.82 5.43 -7.08
C GLN A 457 25.25 5.77 -7.50
N THR A 458 25.50 6.96 -8.01
CA THR A 458 26.79 7.36 -8.61
C THR A 458 27.57 8.36 -7.76
N GLY A 459 26.93 9.08 -6.83
CA GLY A 459 27.50 10.21 -6.11
C GLY A 459 27.59 11.48 -6.95
N GLU A 460 27.21 11.46 -8.23
CA GLU A 460 27.28 12.58 -9.16
C GLU A 460 25.88 13.09 -9.50
N PHE A 461 25.74 14.41 -9.60
CA PHE A 461 24.49 15.01 -10.07
C PHE A 461 24.44 14.93 -11.60
N ALA A 462 23.41 14.28 -12.13
CA ALA A 462 23.11 14.30 -13.56
C ALA A 462 21.69 14.81 -13.81
N ASN A 463 21.51 15.68 -14.78
CA ASN A 463 20.20 16.07 -15.24
C ASN A 463 19.61 14.95 -16.09
N ARG A 464 18.69 14.16 -15.52
CA ARG A 464 18.10 12.97 -16.15
C ARG A 464 17.13 13.32 -17.26
N GLY A 465 17.15 12.51 -18.33
CA GLY A 465 16.28 12.63 -19.49
C GLY A 465 16.86 13.50 -20.62
N THR A 466 16.22 13.41 -21.77
CA THR A 466 16.64 14.10 -22.99
C THR A 466 16.35 15.61 -23.01
N LEU A 467 15.56 16.11 -22.06
CA LEU A 467 15.23 17.53 -21.90
C LEU A 467 16.21 18.21 -20.94
N TYR A 468 16.40 19.51 -21.11
CA TYR A 468 17.28 20.29 -20.24
C TYR A 468 16.60 20.76 -18.95
N GLY A 469 15.28 20.93 -18.97
CA GLY A 469 14.51 21.34 -17.81
C GLY A 469 14.27 20.18 -16.81
N PRO A 470 13.86 20.50 -15.57
CA PRO A 470 13.66 19.51 -14.51
C PRO A 470 12.30 18.78 -14.66
N TRP A 471 12.12 18.07 -15.75
CA TRP A 471 10.90 17.32 -16.04
C TRP A 471 11.16 16.09 -16.91
N LEU A 472 10.48 15.02 -16.55
CA LEU A 472 10.39 13.80 -17.35
C LEU A 472 8.95 13.62 -17.84
N PRO A 473 8.66 13.91 -19.13
CA PRO A 473 7.28 13.88 -19.67
C PRO A 473 6.57 12.54 -19.51
N ILE A 474 7.30 11.43 -19.44
CA ILE A 474 6.73 10.08 -19.27
C ILE A 474 5.93 9.96 -17.98
N TYR A 475 6.46 10.49 -16.86
CA TYR A 475 5.76 10.47 -15.57
C TYR A 475 4.54 11.41 -15.56
N GLY A 476 4.69 12.57 -16.18
CA GLY A 476 3.60 13.52 -16.36
C GLY A 476 2.45 12.93 -17.18
N THR A 477 2.78 12.32 -18.31
CA THR A 477 1.81 11.69 -19.21
C THR A 477 1.13 10.49 -18.54
N GLY A 478 1.91 9.60 -17.92
CA GLY A 478 1.38 8.43 -17.21
C GLY A 478 0.41 8.82 -16.09
N GLY A 479 0.78 9.79 -15.25
CA GLY A 479 -0.08 10.27 -14.17
C GLY A 479 -1.39 10.88 -14.68
N VAL A 480 -1.35 11.68 -15.75
CA VAL A 480 -2.56 12.27 -16.34
C VAL A 480 -3.43 11.22 -17.03
N ILE A 481 -2.86 10.25 -17.74
CA ILE A 481 -3.59 9.14 -18.36
C ILE A 481 -4.34 8.35 -17.29
N VAL A 482 -3.68 8.00 -16.19
CA VAL A 482 -4.33 7.30 -15.05
C VAL A 482 -5.48 8.12 -14.48
N LEU A 483 -5.29 9.41 -14.23
CA LEU A 483 -6.34 10.29 -13.71
C LEU A 483 -7.57 10.36 -14.64
N ILE A 484 -7.35 10.34 -15.94
CA ILE A 484 -8.42 10.42 -16.94
C ILE A 484 -9.12 9.07 -17.08
N LEU A 485 -8.40 8.00 -17.33
CA LEU A 485 -8.99 6.69 -17.66
C LEU A 485 -9.54 5.97 -16.44
N CYS A 486 -8.94 6.13 -15.25
CA CYS A 486 -9.46 5.56 -14.01
C CYS A 486 -10.53 6.42 -13.33
N SER A 487 -10.80 7.63 -13.83
CA SER A 487 -11.77 8.58 -13.26
C SER A 487 -13.15 7.98 -12.97
N ARG A 488 -13.66 7.13 -13.87
CA ARG A 488 -14.94 6.45 -13.72
C ARG A 488 -15.01 5.53 -12.49
N PHE A 489 -13.88 4.99 -12.07
CA PHE A 489 -13.79 3.98 -11.02
C PHE A 489 -13.47 4.58 -9.64
N ARG A 490 -13.22 5.89 -9.53
CA ARG A 490 -12.89 6.58 -8.26
C ARG A 490 -13.85 6.29 -7.10
N LYS A 491 -15.14 6.03 -7.39
CA LYS A 491 -16.14 5.64 -6.38
C LYS A 491 -16.04 4.18 -5.94
N LYS A 492 -15.18 3.37 -6.58
CA LYS A 492 -15.02 1.94 -6.37
C LYS A 492 -13.53 1.58 -6.29
N PRO A 493 -12.87 1.77 -5.15
CA PRO A 493 -11.39 1.63 -5.03
C PRO A 493 -10.84 0.29 -5.55
N VAL A 494 -11.57 -0.80 -5.32
CA VAL A 494 -11.15 -2.13 -5.81
C VAL A 494 -11.16 -2.18 -7.35
N ALA A 495 -12.21 -1.67 -7.97
CA ALA A 495 -12.30 -1.66 -9.43
C ALA A 495 -11.26 -0.71 -10.03
N GLU A 496 -11.00 0.42 -9.39
CA GLU A 496 -9.96 1.37 -9.77
C GLU A 496 -8.58 0.72 -9.73
N PHE A 497 -8.22 0.06 -8.63
CA PHE A 497 -6.96 -0.65 -8.48
C PHE A 497 -6.71 -1.67 -9.60
N PHE A 498 -7.68 -2.56 -9.87
CA PHE A 498 -7.52 -3.56 -10.94
C PHE A 498 -7.53 -2.94 -12.34
N THR A 499 -8.27 -1.85 -12.55
CA THR A 499 -8.24 -1.11 -13.82
C THR A 499 -6.88 -0.44 -14.02
N ALA A 500 -6.30 0.13 -12.97
CA ALA A 500 -4.98 0.72 -13.00
C ALA A 500 -3.89 -0.31 -13.30
N ILE A 501 -3.93 -1.49 -12.66
CA ILE A 501 -3.04 -2.62 -12.96
C ILE A 501 -3.12 -3.01 -14.44
N LEU A 502 -4.35 -3.20 -14.95
CA LEU A 502 -4.56 -3.58 -16.35
C LEU A 502 -4.03 -2.50 -17.31
N LEU A 503 -4.34 -1.24 -17.03
CA LEU A 503 -3.89 -0.10 -17.84
C LEU A 503 -2.37 0.01 -17.86
N CYS A 504 -1.73 -0.02 -16.68
CA CYS A 504 -0.26 0.04 -16.58
C CYS A 504 0.38 -1.17 -17.26
N GLY A 505 -0.16 -2.38 -17.06
CA GLY A 505 0.34 -3.58 -17.73
C GLY A 505 0.27 -3.51 -19.25
N ILE A 506 -0.83 -2.99 -19.81
CA ILE A 506 -0.95 -2.78 -21.26
C ILE A 506 0.06 -1.73 -21.75
N LEU A 507 0.17 -0.61 -21.05
CA LEU A 507 1.10 0.47 -21.42
C LEU A 507 2.55 0.00 -21.35
N GLU A 508 2.93 -0.66 -20.28
CA GLU A 508 4.30 -1.13 -20.07
C GLU A 508 4.66 -2.24 -21.07
N TYR A 509 3.78 -3.22 -21.25
CA TYR A 509 4.00 -4.30 -22.23
C TYR A 509 4.10 -3.76 -23.65
N THR A 510 3.18 -2.88 -24.07
CA THR A 510 3.18 -2.33 -25.44
C THR A 510 4.36 -1.40 -25.69
N SER A 511 4.76 -0.61 -24.69
CA SER A 511 5.96 0.23 -24.77
C SER A 511 7.23 -0.63 -24.89
N GLY A 512 7.38 -1.64 -24.06
CA GLY A 512 8.51 -2.57 -24.13
C GLY A 512 8.56 -3.31 -25.47
N TRP A 513 7.43 -3.82 -25.94
CA TRP A 513 7.35 -4.47 -27.24
C TRP A 513 7.69 -3.51 -28.40
N TYR A 514 7.18 -2.28 -28.38
CA TYR A 514 7.46 -1.27 -29.42
C TYR A 514 8.94 -0.90 -29.45
N LEU A 515 9.54 -0.64 -28.30
CA LEU A 515 10.96 -0.26 -28.19
C LEU A 515 11.88 -1.40 -28.66
N GLU A 516 11.62 -2.63 -28.22
CA GLU A 516 12.38 -3.80 -28.66
C GLU A 516 12.25 -4.04 -30.17
N THR A 517 11.05 -3.91 -30.73
CA THR A 517 10.84 -4.11 -32.17
C THR A 517 11.45 -2.99 -33.02
N ARG A 518 11.41 -1.73 -32.54
CA ARG A 518 11.85 -0.55 -33.31
C ARG A 518 13.34 -0.30 -33.21
N TYR A 519 13.91 -0.51 -32.02
CA TYR A 519 15.31 -0.19 -31.71
C TYR A 519 16.19 -1.42 -31.50
N HIS A 520 15.61 -2.62 -31.52
CA HIS A 520 16.31 -3.90 -31.24
C HIS A 520 17.02 -3.91 -29.87
N GLN A 521 16.51 -3.14 -28.91
CA GLN A 521 17.04 -3.03 -27.55
C GLN A 521 15.92 -3.19 -26.54
N ARG A 522 16.17 -3.92 -25.46
CA ARG A 522 15.27 -3.97 -24.31
C ARG A 522 15.72 -2.93 -23.29
N TRP A 523 14.80 -2.04 -22.96
CA TRP A 523 15.03 -0.94 -22.01
C TRP A 523 14.86 -1.38 -20.55
N TRP A 524 14.17 -2.49 -20.31
CA TRP A 524 14.05 -3.15 -19.02
C TRP A 524 13.77 -4.63 -19.23
N SER A 525 14.11 -5.48 -18.22
CA SER A 525 13.78 -6.89 -18.19
C SER A 525 13.30 -7.31 -16.82
N TYR A 526 12.18 -8.03 -16.81
CA TYR A 526 11.67 -8.72 -15.64
C TYR A 526 11.87 -10.23 -15.72
N ASP A 527 12.86 -10.68 -16.49
CA ASP A 527 13.19 -12.09 -16.56
C ASP A 527 13.62 -12.59 -15.17
N GLY A 528 13.11 -13.74 -14.74
CA GLY A 528 13.30 -14.25 -13.38
C GLY A 528 12.32 -13.75 -12.32
N TYR A 529 11.49 -12.73 -12.61
CA TYR A 529 10.43 -12.28 -11.70
C TYR A 529 9.19 -13.16 -11.80
N PHE A 530 8.45 -13.24 -10.68
CA PHE A 530 7.22 -14.04 -10.62
C PHE A 530 6.14 -13.54 -11.60
N LEU A 531 5.60 -14.51 -12.37
CA LEU A 531 4.59 -14.25 -13.41
C LEU A 531 5.03 -13.13 -14.39
N ASN A 532 6.30 -13.15 -14.81
CA ASN A 532 6.69 -12.26 -15.89
C ASN A 532 6.08 -12.72 -17.22
N LEU A 533 5.76 -11.76 -18.07
CA LEU A 533 5.28 -12.01 -19.43
C LEU A 533 6.29 -11.45 -20.42
N HIS A 534 7.05 -12.34 -21.04
CA HIS A 534 8.12 -12.03 -21.99
C HIS A 534 9.18 -11.05 -21.45
N GLY A 535 9.43 -11.08 -20.15
CA GLY A 535 10.35 -10.15 -19.48
C GLY A 535 9.92 -8.67 -19.50
N ARG A 536 8.73 -8.33 -20.05
CA ARG A 536 8.27 -6.95 -20.20
C ARG A 536 7.42 -6.45 -19.05
N ILE A 537 6.67 -7.33 -18.39
CA ILE A 537 5.87 -7.04 -17.20
C ILE A 537 5.98 -8.19 -16.21
N CYS A 538 5.79 -7.91 -14.92
CA CYS A 538 5.72 -8.92 -13.87
C CYS A 538 4.62 -8.61 -12.85
N ALA A 539 4.16 -9.62 -12.11
CA ALA A 539 3.07 -9.45 -11.14
C ALA A 539 3.42 -8.45 -10.03
N GLU A 540 4.64 -8.46 -9.54
CA GLU A 540 5.11 -7.56 -8.48
C GLU A 540 5.12 -6.10 -8.95
N GLY A 541 5.67 -5.83 -10.13
CA GLY A 541 5.66 -4.51 -10.74
C GLY A 541 4.25 -3.97 -10.93
N LEU A 542 3.34 -4.79 -11.44
CA LEU A 542 1.94 -4.42 -11.64
C LEU A 542 1.21 -4.10 -10.33
N LEU A 543 1.48 -4.83 -9.24
CA LEU A 543 0.92 -4.52 -7.93
C LEU A 543 1.41 -3.17 -7.39
N VAL A 544 2.70 -2.88 -7.55
CA VAL A 544 3.30 -1.59 -7.16
C VAL A 544 2.68 -0.44 -7.97
N PHE A 545 2.51 -0.62 -9.28
CA PHE A 545 1.81 0.38 -10.12
C PHE A 545 0.36 0.57 -9.68
N GLY A 546 -0.37 -0.50 -9.38
CA GLY A 546 -1.74 -0.41 -8.87
C GLY A 546 -1.84 0.44 -7.61
N VAL A 547 -0.96 0.21 -6.63
CA VAL A 547 -0.90 1.02 -5.39
C VAL A 547 -0.49 2.47 -5.70
N GLY A 548 0.54 2.67 -6.53
CA GLY A 548 0.99 4.01 -6.94
C GLY A 548 -0.11 4.81 -7.63
N CYS A 549 -0.87 4.19 -8.53
CA CYS A 549 -2.03 4.81 -9.18
C CYS A 549 -3.12 5.18 -8.18
N CYS A 550 -3.42 4.32 -7.21
CA CYS A 550 -4.35 4.66 -6.12
C CYS A 550 -3.85 5.86 -5.31
N VAL A 551 -2.56 5.95 -5.00
CA VAL A 551 -1.99 7.12 -4.32
C VAL A 551 -2.14 8.39 -5.16
N VAL A 552 -1.91 8.31 -6.46
CA VAL A 552 -2.12 9.44 -7.39
C VAL A 552 -3.57 9.87 -7.40
N VAL A 553 -4.52 8.94 -7.59
CA VAL A 553 -5.96 9.25 -7.76
C VAL A 553 -6.60 9.70 -6.45
N TYR A 554 -6.29 9.08 -5.32
CA TYR A 554 -6.96 9.34 -4.05
C TYR A 554 -6.27 10.37 -3.17
N LEU A 555 -4.98 10.64 -3.37
CA LEU A 555 -4.20 11.51 -2.50
C LEU A 555 -3.52 12.65 -3.26
N LEU A 556 -2.58 12.34 -4.18
CA LEU A 556 -1.70 13.36 -4.76
C LEU A 556 -2.44 14.35 -5.65
N ALA A 557 -3.24 13.88 -6.59
CA ALA A 557 -3.96 14.76 -7.51
C ALA A 557 -5.06 15.58 -6.82
N PRO A 558 -5.90 15.02 -5.92
CA PRO A 558 -6.85 15.80 -5.14
C PRO A 558 -6.19 16.85 -4.24
N LEU A 559 -5.05 16.50 -3.64
CA LEU A 559 -4.28 17.43 -2.80
C LEU A 559 -3.73 18.60 -3.64
N ALA A 560 -3.13 18.30 -4.79
CA ALA A 560 -2.62 19.32 -5.70
C ALA A 560 -3.77 20.21 -6.23
N ASP A 561 -4.91 19.62 -6.68
CA ASP A 561 -6.07 20.41 -7.13
C ASP A 561 -6.63 21.29 -6.01
N TYR A 562 -6.62 20.82 -4.76
CA TYR A 562 -7.03 21.63 -3.61
C TYR A 562 -6.18 22.89 -3.45
N TYR A 563 -4.86 22.81 -3.62
CA TYR A 563 -3.98 23.98 -3.58
C TYR A 563 -4.09 24.85 -4.84
N ILE A 564 -4.15 24.24 -6.01
CA ILE A 564 -4.32 24.92 -7.29
C ILE A 564 -5.64 25.71 -7.33
N SER A 565 -6.73 25.14 -6.81
CA SER A 565 -8.06 25.79 -6.78
C SER A 565 -8.14 27.05 -5.91
N LYS A 566 -7.15 27.27 -5.02
CA LYS A 566 -7.04 28.51 -4.24
C LYS A 566 -6.43 29.67 -5.01
N LEU A 567 -5.78 29.39 -6.14
CA LEU A 567 -5.16 30.41 -6.97
C LEU A 567 -6.21 31.21 -7.74
N LYS A 568 -6.03 32.53 -7.83
CA LYS A 568 -6.88 33.36 -8.67
C LYS A 568 -6.70 32.95 -10.15
N ARG A 569 -7.78 32.91 -10.93
CA ARG A 569 -7.78 32.45 -12.33
C ARG A 569 -6.70 33.13 -13.19
N LYS A 570 -6.47 34.45 -13.02
CA LYS A 570 -5.43 35.18 -13.77
C LYS A 570 -4.03 34.68 -13.42
N VAL A 571 -3.78 34.39 -12.14
CA VAL A 571 -2.49 33.86 -11.66
C VAL A 571 -2.28 32.45 -12.20
N LEU A 572 -3.31 31.58 -12.10
CA LEU A 572 -3.28 30.23 -12.63
C LEU A 572 -2.95 30.22 -14.12
N LEU A 573 -3.64 31.03 -14.92
CA LEU A 573 -3.37 31.16 -16.36
C LEU A 573 -1.97 31.66 -16.62
N GLY A 574 -1.51 32.68 -15.88
CA GLY A 574 -0.15 33.19 -16.01
C GLY A 574 0.90 32.11 -15.76
N ILE A 575 0.77 31.34 -14.71
CA ILE A 575 1.68 30.22 -14.40
C ILE A 575 1.62 29.14 -15.50
N CYS A 576 0.43 28.74 -15.93
CA CYS A 576 0.28 27.73 -16.99
C CYS A 576 0.92 28.19 -18.30
N ILE A 577 0.67 29.43 -18.72
CA ILE A 577 1.24 29.97 -19.98
C ILE A 577 2.76 30.05 -19.88
N SER A 578 3.29 30.53 -18.75
CA SER A 578 4.76 30.63 -18.56
C SER A 578 5.41 29.25 -18.58
N LEU A 579 4.85 28.26 -17.86
CA LEU A 579 5.36 26.88 -17.86
C LEU A 579 5.22 26.22 -19.24
N MET A 580 4.12 26.48 -19.95
CA MET A 580 3.89 25.94 -21.30
C MET A 580 4.90 26.50 -22.29
N LEU A 581 5.24 27.79 -22.19
CA LEU A 581 6.27 28.41 -23.01
C LEU A 581 7.66 27.83 -22.71
N VAL A 582 8.05 27.76 -21.44
CA VAL A 582 9.35 27.22 -21.03
C VAL A 582 9.48 25.74 -21.43
N PHE A 583 8.47 24.95 -21.14
CA PHE A 583 8.44 23.52 -21.50
C PHE A 583 8.44 23.32 -23.03
N GLY A 584 7.66 24.13 -23.76
CA GLY A 584 7.60 24.06 -25.22
C GLY A 584 8.93 24.46 -25.90
N VAL A 585 9.58 25.51 -25.40
CA VAL A 585 10.91 25.90 -25.88
C VAL A 585 11.93 24.80 -25.61
N ASP A 586 11.94 24.24 -24.42
CA ASP A 586 12.82 23.12 -24.05
C ASP A 586 12.57 21.89 -24.95
N MET A 587 11.32 21.53 -25.18
CA MET A 587 11.00 20.42 -26.10
C MET A 587 11.48 20.67 -27.53
N ILE A 588 11.28 21.87 -28.06
CA ILE A 588 11.71 22.22 -29.41
C ILE A 588 13.25 22.21 -29.49
N TYR A 589 13.91 22.81 -28.52
CA TYR A 589 15.37 22.84 -28.47
C TYR A 589 15.96 21.43 -28.35
N SER A 590 15.46 20.64 -27.41
CA SER A 590 15.93 19.28 -27.14
C SER A 590 15.61 18.29 -28.26
N SER A 591 14.62 18.58 -29.13
CA SER A 591 14.34 17.74 -30.29
C SER A 591 15.47 17.80 -31.35
N VAL A 592 16.20 18.91 -31.40
CA VAL A 592 17.34 19.11 -32.30
C VAL A 592 18.68 18.85 -31.58
N HIS A 593 18.75 19.23 -30.31
CA HIS A 593 19.92 19.10 -29.45
C HIS A 593 19.51 18.35 -28.15
N PRO A 594 19.40 17.04 -28.20
CA PRO A 594 19.04 16.28 -26.99
C PRO A 594 20.12 16.44 -25.92
N ASN A 595 19.71 16.39 -24.64
CA ASN A 595 20.65 16.38 -23.53
C ASN A 595 21.41 15.04 -23.54
N THR A 596 22.69 15.08 -23.90
CA THR A 596 23.64 13.96 -23.95
C THR A 596 24.70 14.08 -22.87
N ALA A 597 24.46 14.90 -21.83
CA ALA A 597 25.40 15.03 -20.73
C ALA A 597 25.58 13.67 -20.04
N LYS A 598 26.75 13.47 -19.46
CA LYS A 598 27.10 12.27 -18.67
C LYS A 598 25.97 11.92 -17.66
N GLY A 599 25.44 10.70 -17.72
CA GLY A 599 24.35 10.26 -16.86
C GLY A 599 22.96 10.80 -17.22
N ALA A 600 22.78 11.53 -18.33
CA ALA A 600 21.48 12.05 -18.74
C ALA A 600 20.51 10.95 -19.21
N THR A 601 21.03 9.94 -19.91
CA THR A 601 20.32 8.74 -20.36
C THR A 601 21.06 7.49 -19.91
N GLU A 602 20.40 6.37 -19.90
CA GLU A 602 21.02 5.09 -19.54
C GLU A 602 22.07 4.66 -20.58
N GLU A 603 21.89 4.99 -21.85
CA GLU A 603 22.88 4.75 -22.91
C GLU A 603 24.22 5.44 -22.61
N SER A 604 24.21 6.67 -22.09
CA SER A 604 25.44 7.37 -21.72
C SER A 604 26.16 6.73 -20.53
N MET A 605 25.48 5.97 -19.69
CA MET A 605 26.08 5.21 -18.58
C MET A 605 26.73 3.91 -19.07
N VAL A 606 26.14 3.26 -20.07
CA VAL A 606 26.68 2.01 -20.64
C VAL A 606 27.94 2.28 -21.46
N GLU A 607 27.97 3.34 -22.29
CA GLU A 607 29.18 3.76 -23.00
C GLU A 607 30.32 4.12 -22.04
N GLU A 608 30.01 4.70 -20.90
CA GLU A 608 30.99 5.06 -19.88
C GLU A 608 31.54 3.84 -19.14
N ALA A 609 30.68 2.90 -18.76
CA ALA A 609 31.12 1.64 -18.15
C ALA A 609 32.01 0.82 -19.10
N HIS A 610 31.76 0.87 -20.41
CA HIS A 610 32.64 0.28 -21.42
C HIS A 610 33.95 1.04 -21.59
N ALA A 611 33.92 2.37 -21.59
CA ALA A 611 35.14 3.20 -21.70
C ALA A 611 36.05 3.04 -20.46
N ASP A 612 35.47 2.94 -19.26
CA ASP A 612 36.23 2.69 -18.02
C ASP A 612 36.82 1.26 -17.97
N MET A 613 36.12 0.25 -18.48
CA MET A 613 36.67 -1.11 -18.63
C MET A 613 37.79 -1.17 -19.67
N GLU A 614 37.69 -0.48 -20.79
CA GLU A 614 38.78 -0.38 -21.77
C GLU A 614 40.01 0.35 -21.22
N SER A 615 39.79 1.41 -20.41
CA SER A 615 40.88 2.18 -19.78
C SER A 615 41.62 1.40 -18.67
N THR A 616 40.92 0.53 -17.94
CA THR A 616 41.50 -0.30 -16.89
C THR A 616 42.11 -1.60 -17.43
N GLY A 617 41.60 -2.13 -18.54
CA GLY A 617 42.16 -3.33 -19.23
C GLY A 617 43.46 -3.08 -20.01
N GLY A 618 43.88 -1.82 -20.19
CA GLY A 618 45.08 -1.45 -20.92
C GLY A 618 46.39 -1.38 -20.11
N VAL A 619 46.40 -1.70 -18.81
CA VAL A 619 47.57 -1.54 -17.93
C VAL A 619 48.25 -2.86 -17.57
N GLU A 620 47.76 -4.01 -18.02
CA GLU A 620 48.42 -5.32 -17.82
C GLU A 620 49.06 -5.89 -19.09
N GLY A 621 49.87 -5.10 -19.80
CA GLY A 621 50.56 -5.57 -20.97
C GLY A 621 51.78 -4.71 -21.33
N GLY A 622 52.73 -4.57 -20.40
CA GLY A 622 54.00 -3.91 -20.69
C GLY A 622 55.11 -4.42 -19.77
#